data_3e4e6f87150b49ddcebb12cce182baca
#
_entry.id   3e4e6f87150b49ddcebb12cce182baca
#
_cell.length_a   1.000
_cell.length_b   1.000
_cell.length_c   1.000
_cell.angle_alpha   90.00
_cell.angle_beta   90.00
_cell.angle_gamma   90.00
#
_symmetry.space_group_name_H-M   'P 1'
#
loop_
_entity.id
_entity.type
_entity.pdbx_description
1 polymer ?
#
loop_
_entity_poly.entity_id
_entity_poly.type
_entity_poly.pdbx_seq_one_letter_code
_entity_poly.pdbx_strand_id
1 'polypeptide(L)'
;MEFIHEKIDLGYDSLDRAEHSDGRRYVTLDGNAYPSVTTILGIVNEEKIAAWRKRVGEDEANKIGTRAANRGTAVHSIIEKYLHGEDTTEFLPHIRQSLENLKPLIDKNVTKVYATEVALYSDHLKAAGTCDAVLEWAGVPTIIDWKTSRRPKKKKDIPTYFMQGSAYAVMWEERTGMPIDRIRIVMDVDDFHPV
;
A
#
# COMPACT_ATOMS: atom_id res chain seq x y z
N MET A 1 -16.46 11.82 9.01
CA MET A 1 -15.69 11.77 10.30
C MET A 1 -14.43 12.59 10.06
N GLU A 2 -13.94 13.31 11.04
CA GLU A 2 -12.69 14.06 10.92
C GLU A 2 -11.62 13.30 11.69
N PHE A 3 -10.51 12.97 11.02
CA PHE A 3 -9.37 12.28 11.62
C PHE A 3 -8.35 13.30 12.11
N ILE A 4 -7.63 12.98 13.19
CA ILE A 4 -6.54 13.82 13.68
C ILE A 4 -5.31 13.58 12.79
N HIS A 5 -4.80 14.64 12.16
CA HIS A 5 -3.56 14.59 11.38
C HIS A 5 -2.38 15.03 12.25
N GLU A 6 -1.42 14.12 12.43
CA GLU A 6 -0.18 14.37 13.16
C GLU A 6 1.00 14.10 12.24
N LYS A 7 1.39 15.14 11.46
CA LYS A 7 2.49 15.02 10.49
C LYS A 7 3.81 14.76 11.22
N ILE A 8 4.47 13.66 10.87
CA ILE A 8 5.80 13.31 11.36
C ILE A 8 6.84 13.78 10.33
N ASP A 9 7.88 14.46 10.81
CA ASP A 9 8.98 14.92 9.97
C ASP A 9 9.92 13.75 9.62
N LEU A 10 10.07 13.50 8.33
CA LEU A 10 10.98 12.47 7.79
C LEU A 10 12.36 13.03 7.41
N GLY A 11 12.54 14.36 7.50
CA GLY A 11 13.72 15.06 6.99
C GLY A 11 13.68 15.31 5.48
N TYR A 12 12.58 14.96 4.81
CA TYR A 12 12.32 15.23 3.38
C TYR A 12 10.81 15.22 3.08
N ASP A 13 10.40 15.86 1.99
CA ASP A 13 9.00 15.88 1.55
C ASP A 13 8.68 14.74 0.55
N SER A 14 9.62 14.41 -0.33
CA SER A 14 9.45 13.36 -1.34
C SER A 14 10.80 12.76 -1.73
N LEU A 15 10.75 11.62 -2.43
CA LEU A 15 11.91 10.99 -3.07
C LEU A 15 11.68 10.94 -4.58
N ASP A 16 12.73 11.22 -5.34
CA ASP A 16 12.69 11.03 -6.79
C ASP A 16 12.50 9.55 -7.11
N ARG A 17 11.58 9.28 -8.05
CA ARG A 17 11.20 7.93 -8.44
C ARG A 17 11.37 7.75 -9.94
N ALA A 18 12.09 6.73 -10.34
CA ALA A 18 12.31 6.37 -11.73
C ALA A 18 11.99 4.90 -12.01
N GLU A 19 11.41 4.64 -13.18
CA GLU A 19 11.23 3.28 -13.69
C GLU A 19 12.47 2.90 -14.50
N HIS A 20 13.08 1.76 -14.19
CA HIS A 20 14.21 1.18 -14.89
C HIS A 20 13.81 -0.16 -15.49
N SER A 21 14.63 -0.71 -16.38
CA SER A 21 14.39 -2.02 -17.02
C SER A 21 14.27 -3.17 -16.01
N ASP A 22 14.92 -3.03 -14.84
CA ASP A 22 14.92 -3.98 -13.73
C ASP A 22 13.89 -3.63 -12.62
N GLY A 23 13.05 -2.62 -12.86
CA GLY A 23 11.97 -2.20 -11.98
C GLY A 23 12.13 -0.79 -11.41
N ARG A 24 11.25 -0.44 -10.51
CA ARG A 24 11.18 0.88 -9.91
C ARG A 24 12.29 1.12 -8.90
N ARG A 25 12.91 2.31 -8.97
CA ARG A 25 13.92 2.78 -8.00
C ARG A 25 13.54 4.14 -7.43
N TYR A 26 14.03 4.40 -6.22
CA TYR A 26 13.92 5.69 -5.53
C TYR A 26 15.32 6.21 -5.26
N VAL A 27 15.53 7.50 -5.46
CA VAL A 27 16.79 8.19 -5.15
C VAL A 27 16.68 8.80 -3.76
N THR A 28 17.59 8.41 -2.86
CA THR A 28 17.66 8.94 -1.50
C THR A 28 18.31 10.33 -1.48
N LEU A 29 18.26 11.01 -0.35
CA LEU A 29 18.88 12.32 -0.18
C LEU A 29 20.39 12.30 -0.47
N ASP A 30 21.07 11.18 -0.16
CA ASP A 30 22.50 10.98 -0.42
C ASP A 30 22.81 10.51 -1.84
N GLY A 31 21.80 10.49 -2.73
CA GLY A 31 21.96 10.09 -4.13
C GLY A 31 22.01 8.57 -4.37
N ASN A 32 21.74 7.73 -3.37
CA ASN A 32 21.66 6.29 -3.55
C ASN A 32 20.36 5.91 -4.26
N ALA A 33 20.43 5.03 -5.27
CA ALA A 33 19.25 4.53 -6.00
C ALA A 33 18.84 3.15 -5.47
N TYR A 34 17.84 3.10 -4.59
CA TYR A 34 17.35 1.84 -4.02
C TYR A 34 16.18 1.26 -4.81
N PRO A 35 16.16 -0.05 -5.06
CA PRO A 35 15.00 -0.72 -5.67
C PRO A 35 13.77 -0.62 -4.77
N SER A 36 12.58 -0.62 -5.38
CA SER A 36 11.35 -0.63 -4.60
C SER A 36 11.14 -1.98 -3.91
N VAL A 37 10.53 -1.96 -2.72
CA VAL A 37 10.11 -3.18 -2.01
C VAL A 37 9.27 -4.08 -2.92
N THR A 38 8.36 -3.50 -3.69
CA THR A 38 7.50 -4.25 -4.62
C THR A 38 8.30 -4.89 -5.77
N THR A 39 9.36 -4.24 -6.26
CA THR A 39 10.29 -4.81 -7.25
C THR A 39 11.00 -6.02 -6.65
N ILE A 40 11.57 -5.89 -5.44
CA ILE A 40 12.27 -6.99 -4.75
C ILE A 40 11.32 -8.17 -4.51
N LEU A 41 10.13 -7.90 -3.96
CA LEU A 41 9.14 -8.94 -3.67
C LEU A 41 8.50 -9.55 -4.93
N GLY A 42 8.56 -8.86 -6.07
CA GLY A 42 8.16 -9.38 -7.37
C GLY A 42 8.91 -10.64 -7.75
N ILE A 43 10.21 -10.73 -7.43
CA ILE A 43 11.07 -11.89 -7.68
C ILE A 43 10.50 -13.15 -7.00
N VAL A 44 9.98 -13.02 -5.78
CA VAL A 44 9.40 -14.16 -5.03
C VAL A 44 8.17 -14.76 -5.72
N ASN A 45 7.45 -13.96 -6.51
CA ASN A 45 6.23 -14.37 -7.19
C ASN A 45 6.41 -14.65 -8.69
N GLU A 46 7.61 -14.46 -9.23
CA GLU A 46 7.88 -14.50 -10.66
C GLU A 46 7.43 -15.81 -11.30
N GLU A 47 7.86 -16.95 -10.75
CA GLU A 47 7.48 -18.27 -11.25
C GLU A 47 5.96 -18.50 -11.23
N LYS A 48 5.28 -18.09 -10.16
CA LYS A 48 3.83 -18.25 -10.04
C LYS A 48 3.09 -17.38 -11.05
N ILE A 49 3.58 -16.16 -11.25
CA ILE A 49 3.02 -15.22 -12.24
C ILE A 49 3.26 -15.75 -13.65
N ALA A 50 4.45 -16.23 -13.98
CA ALA A 50 4.78 -16.83 -15.27
C ALA A 50 3.90 -18.05 -15.57
N ALA A 51 3.73 -18.96 -14.60
CA ALA A 51 2.85 -20.12 -14.74
C ALA A 51 1.38 -19.72 -14.95
N TRP A 52 0.91 -18.70 -14.24
CA TRP A 52 -0.44 -18.17 -14.41
C TRP A 52 -0.63 -17.53 -15.80
N ARG A 53 0.32 -16.69 -16.26
CA ARG A 53 0.30 -16.05 -17.59
C ARG A 53 0.26 -17.11 -18.70
N LYS A 54 1.09 -18.14 -18.60
CA LYS A 54 1.10 -19.27 -19.53
C LYS A 54 -0.27 -19.97 -19.60
N ARG A 55 -0.98 -20.10 -18.47
CA ARG A 55 -2.28 -20.78 -18.39
C ARG A 55 -3.42 -19.96 -18.98
N VAL A 56 -3.45 -18.64 -18.75
CA VAL A 56 -4.56 -17.76 -19.17
C VAL A 56 -4.32 -17.09 -20.53
N GLY A 57 -3.08 -17.09 -21.02
CA GLY A 57 -2.63 -16.39 -22.22
C GLY A 57 -2.20 -14.96 -21.92
N GLU A 58 -1.22 -14.46 -22.67
CA GLU A 58 -0.58 -13.17 -22.45
C GLU A 58 -1.55 -11.98 -22.53
N ASP A 59 -2.40 -11.96 -23.58
CA ASP A 59 -3.35 -10.86 -23.79
C ASP A 59 -4.37 -10.77 -22.66
N GLU A 60 -4.91 -11.89 -22.21
CA GLU A 60 -5.87 -11.91 -21.11
C GLU A 60 -5.20 -11.61 -19.77
N ALA A 61 -3.99 -12.11 -19.54
CA ALA A 61 -3.20 -11.77 -18.37
C ALA A 61 -2.92 -10.27 -18.28
N ASN A 62 -2.58 -9.63 -19.41
CA ASN A 62 -2.36 -8.18 -19.48
C ASN A 62 -3.65 -7.40 -19.18
N LYS A 63 -4.79 -7.79 -19.75
CA LYS A 63 -6.09 -7.17 -19.45
C LYS A 63 -6.46 -7.27 -17.98
N ILE A 64 -6.30 -8.45 -17.39
CA ILE A 64 -6.58 -8.69 -15.97
C ILE A 64 -5.63 -7.84 -15.10
N GLY A 65 -4.33 -7.83 -15.41
CA GLY A 65 -3.33 -7.05 -14.69
C GLY A 65 -3.62 -5.55 -14.72
N THR A 66 -3.91 -5.00 -15.92
CA THR A 66 -4.23 -3.58 -16.09
C THR A 66 -5.49 -3.19 -15.31
N ARG A 67 -6.56 -4.00 -15.39
CA ARG A 67 -7.79 -3.73 -14.62
C ARG A 67 -7.54 -3.76 -13.12
N ALA A 68 -6.77 -4.74 -12.64
CA ALA A 68 -6.45 -4.86 -11.22
C ALA A 68 -5.59 -3.67 -10.74
N ALA A 69 -4.59 -3.25 -11.52
CA ALA A 69 -3.75 -2.10 -11.20
C ALA A 69 -4.56 -0.80 -11.15
N ASN A 70 -5.37 -0.53 -12.18
CA ASN A 70 -6.21 0.68 -12.24
C ASN A 70 -7.20 0.74 -11.07
N ARG A 71 -7.85 -0.40 -10.75
CA ARG A 71 -8.75 -0.47 -9.60
C ARG A 71 -7.98 -0.24 -8.31
N GLY A 72 -6.85 -0.89 -8.12
CA GLY A 72 -6.01 -0.71 -6.94
C GLY A 72 -5.65 0.76 -6.72
N THR A 73 -5.11 1.42 -7.74
CA THR A 73 -4.77 2.85 -7.69
C THR A 73 -5.98 3.71 -7.32
N ALA A 74 -7.14 3.49 -7.93
CA ALA A 74 -8.33 4.28 -7.65
C ALA A 74 -8.86 4.05 -6.23
N VAL A 75 -8.78 2.82 -5.69
CA VAL A 75 -9.20 2.51 -4.32
C VAL A 75 -8.23 3.14 -3.31
N HIS A 76 -6.92 3.11 -3.53
CA HIS A 76 -5.95 3.81 -2.68
C HIS A 76 -6.25 5.32 -2.66
N SER A 77 -6.45 5.92 -3.84
CA SER A 77 -6.71 7.36 -3.95
C SER A 77 -8.01 7.79 -3.26
N ILE A 78 -9.09 7.02 -3.36
CA ILE A 78 -10.35 7.38 -2.67
C ILE A 78 -10.24 7.22 -1.16
N ILE A 79 -9.48 6.23 -0.67
CA ILE A 79 -9.24 6.06 0.77
C ILE A 79 -8.38 7.21 1.30
N GLU A 80 -7.32 7.58 0.58
CA GLU A 80 -6.48 8.72 0.93
C GLU A 80 -7.30 10.00 1.05
N LYS A 81 -8.09 10.35 0.02
CA LYS A 81 -9.00 11.50 0.06
C LYS A 81 -9.97 11.43 1.23
N TYR A 82 -10.53 10.27 1.52
CA TYR A 82 -11.41 10.08 2.66
C TYR A 82 -10.71 10.34 4.00
N LEU A 83 -9.49 9.84 4.17
CA LEU A 83 -8.70 10.09 5.37
C LEU A 83 -8.37 11.58 5.56
N HIS A 84 -8.21 12.33 4.46
CA HIS A 84 -7.98 13.77 4.47
C HIS A 84 -9.26 14.62 4.53
N GLY A 85 -10.45 13.99 4.57
CA GLY A 85 -11.73 14.71 4.60
C GLY A 85 -12.07 15.39 3.28
N GLU A 86 -11.46 14.98 2.18
CA GLU A 86 -11.68 15.54 0.85
C GLU A 86 -12.91 14.93 0.17
N ASP A 87 -13.39 15.63 -0.89
CA ASP A 87 -14.52 15.14 -1.68
C ASP A 87 -14.17 13.87 -2.47
N THR A 88 -15.01 12.86 -2.33
CA THR A 88 -14.88 11.56 -3.00
C THR A 88 -15.95 11.31 -4.05
N THR A 89 -16.81 12.31 -4.35
CA THR A 89 -17.92 12.16 -5.28
C THR A 89 -17.51 12.00 -6.74
N GLU A 90 -16.32 12.46 -7.11
CA GLU A 90 -15.77 12.36 -8.46
C GLU A 90 -15.43 10.94 -8.91
N PHE A 91 -15.25 10.00 -7.95
CA PHE A 91 -14.91 8.63 -8.28
C PHE A 91 -16.08 7.84 -8.85
N LEU A 92 -15.76 6.89 -9.70
CA LEU A 92 -16.76 6.00 -10.31
C LEU A 92 -17.56 5.22 -9.24
N PRO A 93 -18.83 4.89 -9.49
CA PRO A 93 -19.69 4.27 -8.47
C PRO A 93 -19.10 3.01 -7.81
N HIS A 94 -18.44 2.14 -8.59
CA HIS A 94 -17.84 0.92 -8.05
C HIS A 94 -16.60 1.18 -7.16
N ILE A 95 -15.88 2.29 -7.38
CA ILE A 95 -14.78 2.71 -6.49
C ILE A 95 -15.33 3.31 -5.20
N ARG A 96 -16.40 4.12 -5.29
CA ARG A 96 -17.09 4.60 -4.10
C ARG A 96 -17.67 3.46 -3.26
N GLN A 97 -18.16 2.39 -3.92
CA GLN A 97 -18.61 1.20 -3.20
C GLN A 97 -17.48 0.54 -2.42
N SER A 98 -16.25 0.47 -2.98
CA SER A 98 -15.08 -0.03 -2.25
C SER A 98 -14.79 0.79 -0.99
N LEU A 99 -14.92 2.12 -1.05
CA LEU A 99 -14.81 2.98 0.13
C LEU A 99 -15.92 2.67 1.15
N GLU A 100 -17.18 2.59 0.72
CA GLU A 100 -18.31 2.31 1.62
C GLU A 100 -18.16 0.94 2.31
N ASN A 101 -17.58 -0.04 1.65
CA ASN A 101 -17.25 -1.34 2.24
C ASN A 101 -16.21 -1.24 3.37
N LEU A 102 -15.19 -0.39 3.19
CA LEU A 102 -14.08 -0.25 4.13
C LEU A 102 -14.32 0.80 5.23
N LYS A 103 -15.16 1.79 4.95
CA LYS A 103 -15.42 2.93 5.82
C LYS A 103 -15.82 2.56 7.25
N PRO A 104 -16.73 1.59 7.50
CA PRO A 104 -17.07 1.21 8.88
C PRO A 104 -15.88 0.68 9.66
N LEU A 105 -14.96 -0.02 8.98
CA LEU A 105 -13.73 -0.53 9.59
C LEU A 105 -12.73 0.60 9.88
N ILE A 106 -12.58 1.54 8.96
CA ILE A 106 -11.72 2.72 9.11
C ILE A 106 -12.25 3.59 10.25
N ASP A 107 -13.52 3.98 10.20
CA ASP A 107 -14.15 4.87 11.19
C ASP A 107 -14.11 4.31 12.62
N LYS A 108 -14.19 2.99 12.75
CA LYS A 108 -14.13 2.32 14.06
C LYS A 108 -12.74 2.31 14.66
N ASN A 109 -11.71 2.25 13.84
CA ASN A 109 -10.37 1.92 14.32
C ASN A 109 -9.34 3.04 14.16
N VAL A 110 -9.50 3.92 13.17
CA VAL A 110 -8.53 4.98 12.90
C VAL A 110 -8.84 6.20 13.78
N THR A 111 -7.87 6.63 14.56
CA THR A 111 -7.95 7.83 15.38
C THR A 111 -7.02 8.92 14.89
N LYS A 112 -5.81 8.54 14.40
CA LYS A 112 -4.83 9.48 13.86
C LYS A 112 -4.26 9.01 12.53
N VAL A 113 -3.92 9.98 11.70
CA VAL A 113 -3.18 9.82 10.44
C VAL A 113 -1.80 10.44 10.61
N TYR A 114 -0.75 9.63 10.60
CA TYR A 114 0.64 10.08 10.64
C TYR A 114 1.17 10.35 9.24
N ALA A 115 0.84 9.50 8.26
CA ALA A 115 1.20 9.67 6.86
C ALA A 115 0.28 8.85 5.94
N THR A 116 0.12 9.30 4.68
CA THR A 116 -0.51 8.58 3.58
C THR A 116 0.38 8.67 2.34
N GLU A 117 0.40 7.63 1.50
CA GLU A 117 1.20 7.55 0.25
C GLU A 117 2.63 8.08 0.42
N VAL A 118 3.25 7.75 1.55
CA VAL A 118 4.53 8.30 1.96
C VAL A 118 5.69 7.49 1.39
N ALA A 119 6.63 8.18 0.72
CA ALA A 119 7.86 7.57 0.25
C ALA A 119 8.83 7.34 1.43
N LEU A 120 9.28 6.10 1.59
CA LEU A 120 10.19 5.67 2.66
C LEU A 120 11.40 4.94 2.06
N TYR A 121 12.53 4.99 2.76
CA TYR A 121 13.71 4.20 2.42
C TYR A 121 14.47 3.74 3.66
N SER A 122 15.26 2.69 3.49
CA SER A 122 16.13 2.14 4.51
C SER A 122 17.53 1.95 3.95
N ASP A 123 18.51 2.56 4.61
CA ASP A 123 19.92 2.36 4.29
C ASP A 123 20.42 0.99 4.76
N HIS A 124 19.77 0.42 5.77
CA HIS A 124 20.05 -0.94 6.23
C HIS A 124 19.54 -1.99 5.22
N LEU A 125 18.28 -1.87 4.78
CA LEU A 125 17.69 -2.81 3.83
C LEU A 125 18.12 -2.56 2.38
N LYS A 126 18.71 -1.40 2.06
CA LYS A 126 19.01 -0.96 0.69
C LYS A 126 17.78 -1.01 -0.21
N ALA A 127 16.64 -0.62 0.32
CA ALA A 127 15.34 -0.67 -0.33
C ALA A 127 14.54 0.60 -0.03
N ALA A 128 13.57 0.91 -0.90
CA ALA A 128 12.69 2.04 -0.73
C ALA A 128 11.26 1.67 -1.20
N GLY A 129 10.31 2.57 -1.02
CA GLY A 129 8.96 2.37 -1.53
C GLY A 129 7.98 3.40 -1.01
N THR A 130 6.76 3.38 -1.54
CA THR A 130 5.65 4.17 -1.03
C THR A 130 4.82 3.30 -0.11
N CYS A 131 4.70 3.73 1.16
CA CYS A 131 3.82 3.11 2.15
C CYS A 131 2.43 3.72 2.01
N ASP A 132 1.40 2.90 1.93
CA ASP A 132 0.03 3.36 1.68
C ASP A 132 -0.47 4.25 2.82
N ALA A 133 -0.27 3.83 4.08
CA ALA A 133 -0.56 4.66 5.24
C ALA A 133 0.16 4.22 6.51
N VAL A 134 0.45 5.20 7.37
CA VAL A 134 0.86 5.01 8.76
C VAL A 134 -0.21 5.65 9.63
N LEU A 135 -0.97 4.84 10.35
CA LEU A 135 -2.15 5.27 11.11
C LEU A 135 -2.06 4.81 12.57
N GLU A 136 -2.71 5.55 13.47
CA GLU A 136 -3.07 5.01 14.76
C GLU A 136 -4.33 4.16 14.59
N TRP A 137 -4.16 2.84 14.66
CA TRP A 137 -5.25 1.88 14.51
C TRP A 137 -5.57 1.22 15.86
N ALA A 138 -6.78 1.45 16.36
CA ALA A 138 -7.21 1.01 17.70
C ALA A 138 -6.21 1.44 18.78
N GLY A 139 -5.76 2.70 18.72
CA GLY A 139 -4.84 3.31 19.68
C GLY A 139 -3.36 2.91 19.54
N VAL A 140 -2.97 2.24 18.44
CA VAL A 140 -1.58 1.78 18.25
C VAL A 140 -1.07 2.18 16.86
N PRO A 141 0.14 2.80 16.76
CA PRO A 141 0.78 3.07 15.48
C PRO A 141 0.93 1.79 14.65
N THR A 142 0.47 1.84 13.41
CA THR A 142 0.32 0.66 12.55
C THR A 142 0.63 1.01 11.11
N ILE A 143 1.43 0.17 10.43
CA ILE A 143 1.55 0.20 8.97
C ILE A 143 0.30 -0.41 8.37
N ILE A 144 -0.35 0.33 7.49
CA ILE A 144 -1.51 -0.14 6.73
C ILE A 144 -1.13 -0.34 5.27
N ASP A 145 -1.57 -1.44 4.72
CA ASP A 145 -1.42 -1.77 3.30
C ASP A 145 -2.82 -2.10 2.74
N TRP A 146 -3.32 -1.21 1.88
CA TRP A 146 -4.63 -1.36 1.23
C TRP A 146 -4.51 -2.31 0.05
N LYS A 147 -5.41 -3.26 -0.05
CA LYS A 147 -5.42 -4.21 -1.16
C LYS A 147 -6.81 -4.37 -1.75
N THR A 148 -6.86 -4.63 -3.03
CA THR A 148 -8.08 -5.08 -3.70
C THR A 148 -7.92 -6.53 -4.12
N SER A 149 -8.99 -7.30 -4.06
CA SER A 149 -8.96 -8.70 -4.46
C SER A 149 -10.30 -9.16 -5.00
N ARG A 150 -10.29 -10.05 -5.99
CA ARG A 150 -11.52 -10.69 -6.50
C ARG A 150 -12.07 -11.78 -5.55
N ARG A 151 -11.24 -12.28 -4.63
CA ARG A 151 -11.61 -13.36 -3.70
C ARG A 151 -10.93 -13.14 -2.36
N PRO A 152 -11.56 -13.55 -1.25
CA PRO A 152 -10.91 -13.54 0.06
C PRO A 152 -9.59 -14.32 0.04
N LYS A 153 -8.58 -13.80 0.71
CA LYS A 153 -7.27 -14.45 0.86
C LYS A 153 -7.02 -14.81 2.31
N LYS A 154 -6.39 -15.95 2.54
CA LYS A 154 -5.96 -16.35 3.88
C LYS A 154 -4.59 -15.75 4.19
N LYS A 155 -4.32 -15.45 5.45
CA LYS A 155 -3.03 -14.90 5.89
C LYS A 155 -1.82 -15.70 5.37
N LYS A 156 -1.91 -17.02 5.36
CA LYS A 156 -0.85 -17.92 4.87
C LYS A 156 -0.54 -17.77 3.37
N ASP A 157 -1.48 -17.24 2.59
CA ASP A 157 -1.37 -17.11 1.14
C ASP A 157 -0.81 -15.74 0.69
N ILE A 158 -0.59 -14.83 1.66
CA ILE A 158 -0.14 -13.44 1.42
C ILE A 158 1.13 -13.06 2.20
N PRO A 159 2.14 -13.94 2.34
CA PRO A 159 3.34 -13.62 3.11
C PRO A 159 4.06 -12.37 2.58
N THR A 160 4.07 -12.15 1.26
CA THR A 160 4.71 -10.98 0.63
C THR A 160 4.08 -9.66 1.04
N TYR A 161 2.79 -9.61 1.38
CA TYR A 161 2.16 -8.38 1.89
C TYR A 161 2.69 -8.03 3.29
N PHE A 162 2.88 -9.04 4.14
CA PHE A 162 3.49 -8.82 5.46
C PHE A 162 4.97 -8.47 5.35
N MET A 163 5.71 -9.07 4.42
CA MET A 163 7.10 -8.68 4.14
C MET A 163 7.18 -7.22 3.69
N GLN A 164 6.27 -6.78 2.82
CA GLN A 164 6.17 -5.38 2.39
C GLN A 164 5.92 -4.45 3.59
N GLY A 165 4.93 -4.75 4.41
CA GLY A 165 4.62 -3.96 5.60
C GLY A 165 5.77 -3.96 6.62
N SER A 166 6.48 -5.09 6.80
CA SER A 166 7.65 -5.16 7.68
C SER A 166 8.79 -4.27 7.19
N ALA A 167 9.04 -4.24 5.88
CA ALA A 167 10.04 -3.35 5.31
C ALA A 167 9.69 -1.88 5.57
N TYR A 168 8.41 -1.50 5.42
CA TYR A 168 7.97 -0.13 5.71
C TYR A 168 8.04 0.21 7.20
N ALA A 169 7.80 -0.74 8.10
CA ALA A 169 7.98 -0.52 9.54
C ALA A 169 9.44 -0.20 9.88
N VAL A 170 10.41 -0.95 9.32
CA VAL A 170 11.84 -0.68 9.47
C VAL A 170 12.21 0.70 8.89
N MET A 171 11.73 1.01 7.69
CA MET A 171 11.99 2.30 7.05
C MET A 171 11.44 3.47 7.86
N TRP A 172 10.23 3.31 8.41
CA TRP A 172 9.59 4.32 9.25
C TRP A 172 10.39 4.57 10.53
N GLU A 173 10.79 3.50 11.23
CA GLU A 173 11.61 3.61 12.44
C GLU A 173 12.95 4.26 12.15
N GLU A 174 13.65 3.89 11.06
CA GLU A 174 14.93 4.53 10.68
C GLU A 174 14.78 6.04 10.44
N ARG A 175 13.68 6.50 9.89
CA ARG A 175 13.47 7.93 9.54
C ARG A 175 12.90 8.75 10.68
N THR A 176 12.13 8.16 11.58
CA THR A 176 11.38 8.89 12.61
C THR A 176 11.80 8.57 14.03
N GLY A 177 12.52 7.47 14.25
CA GLY A 177 12.79 6.93 15.58
C GLY A 177 11.55 6.32 16.26
N MET A 178 10.39 6.29 15.59
CA MET A 178 9.15 5.69 16.11
C MET A 178 9.05 4.22 15.68
N PRO A 179 9.20 3.25 16.60
CA PRO A 179 9.05 1.84 16.26
C PRO A 179 7.58 1.50 15.99
N ILE A 180 7.36 0.69 14.96
CA ILE A 180 6.04 0.13 14.63
C ILE A 180 6.15 -1.38 14.58
N ASP A 181 5.43 -2.07 15.46
CA ASP A 181 5.39 -3.53 15.55
C ASP A 181 4.12 -4.15 14.93
N ARG A 182 3.23 -3.31 14.42
CA ARG A 182 1.94 -3.74 13.85
C ARG A 182 1.81 -3.42 12.38
N ILE A 183 1.33 -4.43 11.65
CA ILE A 183 1.01 -4.34 10.22
C ILE A 183 -0.40 -4.86 10.02
N ARG A 184 -1.19 -4.12 9.24
CA ARG A 184 -2.52 -4.56 8.82
C ARG A 184 -2.64 -4.52 7.31
N ILE A 185 -3.08 -5.66 6.76
CA ILE A 185 -3.51 -5.76 5.38
C ILE A 185 -5.03 -5.61 5.37
N VAL A 186 -5.50 -4.51 4.86
CA VAL A 186 -6.93 -4.21 4.76
C VAL A 186 -7.37 -4.40 3.31
N MET A 187 -8.31 -5.31 3.10
CA MET A 187 -8.61 -5.77 1.75
C MET A 187 -10.07 -5.52 1.38
N ASP A 188 -10.31 -4.76 0.30
CA ASP A 188 -11.59 -4.73 -0.38
C ASP A 188 -11.71 -5.92 -1.31
N VAL A 189 -12.73 -6.75 -1.10
CA VAL A 189 -12.95 -7.99 -1.87
C VAL A 189 -14.24 -7.87 -2.65
N ASP A 190 -14.18 -8.16 -3.96
CA ASP A 190 -15.36 -8.15 -4.83
C ASP A 190 -16.45 -9.07 -4.26
N ASP A 191 -17.69 -8.60 -4.28
CA ASP A 191 -18.89 -9.35 -3.85
C ASP A 191 -18.84 -9.88 -2.40
N PHE A 192 -17.90 -9.39 -1.58
CA PHE A 192 -17.80 -9.78 -0.18
C PHE A 192 -18.17 -8.59 0.72
N HIS A 193 -19.32 -8.71 1.39
CA HIS A 193 -19.71 -7.77 2.45
C HIS A 193 -19.32 -8.41 3.79
N PRO A 194 -18.32 -7.85 4.52
CA PRO A 194 -18.00 -8.35 5.85
C PRO A 194 -19.22 -8.16 6.76
N VAL A 195 -19.66 -9.24 7.35
CA VAL A 195 -20.77 -9.28 8.34
C VAL A 195 -20.22 -8.85 9.69
#